data_0b5531a139c08eb3feaadf4b95e8bd97
#
_entry.id   0b5531a139c08eb3feaadf4b95e8bd97
#
_cell.length_a   1.000
_cell.length_b   1.000
_cell.length_c   1.000
_cell.angle_alpha   90.00
_cell.angle_beta   90.00
_cell.angle_gamma   90.00
#
_symmetry.space_group_name_H-M   'P 1'
#
loop_
_entity.id
_entity.type
_entity.pdbx_description
1 polymer ?
#
loop_
_entity_poly.entity_id
_entity_poly.type
_entity_poly.pdbx_seq_one_letter_code
_entity_poly.pdbx_strand_id
1 'polypeptide(L)'
;PPTLKEMYEQLGISSEVYDFGVQIEASLKERFQKFDEVAEYNQMKVLLAMQKNKVNADCFQSSSGYGYDDFGRDTLEKVYADTFHTEACLIRSQITCGTHALAIALFGNLRPGDELLAPAGKPYDTLEGVIGIGDNAAPGSLKEFGVTYRQVDLKEDGSFDYPAIEAALNERTKLVTIQRSKGYQTRPTLSVKRIGELIAF
;
A
#
# COMPACT_ATOMS: atom_id res chain seq x y z
N PRO A 1 -11.82 -30.46 -34.03
CA PRO A 1 -12.21 -29.70 -32.84
C PRO A 1 -12.38 -28.24 -33.23
N PRO A 2 -13.32 -27.50 -32.61
CA PRO A 2 -13.50 -26.07 -32.88
C PRO A 2 -12.24 -25.28 -32.50
N THR A 3 -11.98 -24.21 -33.25
CA THR A 3 -10.94 -23.25 -32.91
C THR A 3 -11.31 -22.44 -31.65
N LEU A 4 -10.33 -21.82 -31.02
CA LEU A 4 -10.59 -20.96 -29.85
C LEU A 4 -11.58 -19.84 -30.21
N LYS A 5 -11.46 -19.24 -31.38
CA LYS A 5 -12.37 -18.20 -31.85
C LYS A 5 -13.82 -18.71 -31.97
N GLU A 6 -14.02 -19.90 -32.55
CA GLU A 6 -15.34 -20.53 -32.65
C GLU A 6 -15.94 -20.85 -31.28
N MET A 7 -15.09 -21.19 -30.30
CA MET A 7 -15.54 -21.37 -28.90
C MET A 7 -16.03 -20.07 -28.29
N TYR A 8 -15.33 -18.95 -28.53
CA TYR A 8 -15.79 -17.63 -28.08
C TYR A 8 -17.10 -17.20 -28.74
N GLU A 9 -17.29 -17.53 -30.05
CA GLU A 9 -18.56 -17.27 -30.74
C GLU A 9 -19.73 -18.05 -30.14
N GLN A 10 -19.51 -19.30 -29.69
CA GLN A 10 -20.51 -20.07 -28.95
C GLN A 10 -20.88 -19.45 -27.60
N LEU A 11 -19.98 -18.67 -27.01
CA LEU A 11 -20.23 -17.89 -25.78
C LEU A 11 -20.89 -16.52 -26.06
N GLY A 12 -21.23 -16.23 -27.33
CA GLY A 12 -21.88 -14.97 -27.72
C GLY A 12 -20.94 -13.81 -27.98
N ILE A 13 -19.63 -14.07 -28.11
CA ILE A 13 -18.63 -13.06 -28.46
C ILE A 13 -18.43 -13.08 -29.96
N SER A 14 -18.72 -11.96 -30.65
CA SER A 14 -18.55 -11.90 -32.08
C SER A 14 -17.09 -12.02 -32.52
N SER A 15 -16.87 -12.55 -33.74
CA SER A 15 -15.55 -12.61 -34.38
C SER A 15 -14.81 -11.27 -34.35
N GLU A 16 -15.53 -10.16 -34.58
CA GLU A 16 -14.98 -8.81 -34.63
C GLU A 16 -14.44 -8.39 -33.24
N VAL A 17 -15.20 -8.65 -32.18
CA VAL A 17 -14.77 -8.37 -30.78
C VAL A 17 -13.59 -9.24 -30.39
N TYR A 18 -13.60 -10.52 -30.77
CA TYR A 18 -12.47 -11.42 -30.52
C TYR A 18 -11.18 -10.90 -31.20
N ASP A 19 -11.25 -10.59 -32.50
CA ASP A 19 -10.11 -10.11 -33.28
C ASP A 19 -9.56 -8.78 -32.73
N PHE A 20 -10.45 -7.87 -32.34
CA PHE A 20 -10.07 -6.62 -31.68
C PHE A 20 -9.32 -6.88 -30.35
N GLY A 21 -9.84 -7.79 -29.50
CA GLY A 21 -9.19 -8.20 -28.26
C GLY A 21 -7.78 -8.74 -28.48
N VAL A 22 -7.62 -9.67 -29.45
CA VAL A 22 -6.32 -10.25 -29.82
C VAL A 22 -5.34 -9.17 -30.30
N GLN A 23 -5.81 -8.21 -31.09
CA GLN A 23 -4.98 -7.10 -31.58
C GLN A 23 -4.51 -6.21 -30.43
N ILE A 24 -5.39 -5.86 -29.50
CA ILE A 24 -5.04 -5.06 -28.32
C ILE A 24 -4.04 -5.81 -27.44
N GLU A 25 -4.28 -7.09 -27.15
CA GLU A 25 -3.37 -7.93 -26.33
C GLU A 25 -1.97 -7.98 -26.97
N ALA A 26 -1.91 -8.20 -28.29
CA ALA A 26 -0.64 -8.21 -29.03
C ALA A 26 0.12 -6.86 -28.89
N SER A 27 -0.60 -5.74 -28.89
CA SER A 27 -0.01 -4.40 -28.73
C SER A 27 0.54 -4.14 -27.32
N LEU A 28 0.09 -4.91 -26.32
CA LEU A 28 0.49 -4.79 -24.92
C LEU A 28 1.59 -5.79 -24.51
N LYS A 29 2.01 -6.66 -25.40
CA LYS A 29 2.96 -7.76 -25.11
C LYS A 29 4.24 -7.30 -24.40
N GLU A 30 4.88 -6.23 -24.89
CA GLU A 30 6.10 -5.70 -24.28
C GLU A 30 5.83 -5.16 -22.86
N ARG A 31 4.66 -4.60 -22.63
CA ARG A 31 4.25 -4.10 -21.32
C ARG A 31 4.02 -5.26 -20.33
N PHE A 32 3.38 -6.31 -20.77
CA PHE A 32 3.16 -7.51 -19.96
C PHE A 32 4.47 -8.20 -19.63
N GLN A 33 5.39 -8.32 -20.60
CA GLN A 33 6.71 -8.87 -20.32
C GLN A 33 7.44 -8.11 -19.21
N LYS A 34 7.38 -6.78 -19.17
CA LYS A 34 7.95 -5.99 -18.07
C LYS A 34 7.28 -6.28 -16.72
N PHE A 35 5.97 -6.54 -16.71
CA PHE A 35 5.29 -6.94 -15.49
C PHE A 35 5.74 -8.32 -15.03
N ASP A 36 5.91 -9.27 -15.94
CA ASP A 36 6.39 -10.62 -15.63
C ASP A 36 7.81 -10.58 -15.04
N GLU A 37 8.72 -9.80 -15.61
CA GLU A 37 10.08 -9.59 -15.07
C GLU A 37 10.06 -9.03 -13.64
N VAL A 38 9.20 -8.04 -13.37
CA VAL A 38 9.03 -7.47 -12.03
C VAL A 38 8.40 -8.49 -11.07
N ALA A 39 7.44 -9.25 -11.53
CA ALA A 39 6.78 -10.29 -10.74
C ALA A 39 7.77 -11.40 -10.37
N GLU A 40 8.56 -11.91 -11.32
CA GLU A 40 9.60 -12.90 -11.10
C GLU A 40 10.63 -12.43 -10.08
N TYR A 41 11.15 -11.21 -10.25
CA TYR A 41 12.11 -10.63 -9.30
C TYR A 41 11.55 -10.59 -7.86
N ASN A 42 10.32 -10.12 -7.69
CA ASN A 42 9.71 -10.03 -6.37
C ASN A 42 9.37 -11.41 -5.78
N GLN A 43 8.96 -12.37 -6.61
CA GLN A 43 8.74 -13.75 -6.17
C GLN A 43 10.03 -14.38 -5.68
N MET A 44 11.13 -14.24 -6.42
CA MET A 44 12.43 -14.74 -6.00
C MET A 44 12.91 -14.11 -4.70
N LYS A 45 12.68 -12.81 -4.51
CA LYS A 45 12.99 -12.12 -3.26
C LYS A 45 12.26 -12.73 -2.06
N VAL A 46 10.98 -13.05 -2.20
CA VAL A 46 10.19 -13.72 -1.16
C VAL A 46 10.69 -15.14 -0.89
N LEU A 47 10.94 -15.91 -1.95
CA LEU A 47 11.45 -17.28 -1.83
C LEU A 47 12.81 -17.33 -1.11
N LEU A 48 13.71 -16.41 -1.43
CA LEU A 48 15.00 -16.30 -0.74
C LEU A 48 14.83 -15.96 0.75
N ALA A 49 13.91 -15.07 1.09
CA ALA A 49 13.58 -14.75 2.48
C ALA A 49 13.00 -15.97 3.22
N MET A 50 12.12 -16.75 2.57
CA MET A 50 11.58 -18.00 3.12
C MET A 50 12.68 -19.04 3.35
N GLN A 51 13.58 -19.24 2.39
CA GLN A 51 14.72 -20.16 2.53
C GLN A 51 15.66 -19.72 3.66
N LYS A 52 16.02 -18.44 3.73
CA LYS A 52 16.87 -17.87 4.77
C LYS A 52 16.30 -18.14 6.17
N ASN A 53 15.00 -18.01 6.32
CA ASN A 53 14.29 -18.21 7.59
C ASN A 53 13.81 -19.67 7.79
N LYS A 54 14.24 -20.60 6.94
CA LYS A 54 13.99 -22.06 7.06
C LYS A 54 12.50 -22.38 7.20
N VAL A 55 11.65 -21.70 6.41
CA VAL A 55 10.22 -22.00 6.38
C VAL A 55 9.99 -23.46 6.03
N ASN A 56 9.24 -24.17 6.87
CA ASN A 56 8.96 -25.58 6.75
C ASN A 56 7.54 -25.90 7.31
N ALA A 57 7.16 -27.18 7.32
CA ALA A 57 5.83 -27.62 7.76
C ALA A 57 5.49 -27.21 9.20
N ASP A 58 6.49 -27.09 10.08
CA ASP A 58 6.24 -26.73 11.49
C ASP A 58 5.76 -25.27 11.63
N CYS A 59 6.09 -24.41 10.65
CA CYS A 59 5.57 -23.04 10.63
C CYS A 59 4.04 -22.95 10.48
N PHE A 60 3.39 -24.02 10.04
CA PHE A 60 1.96 -24.10 9.79
C PHE A 60 1.20 -24.89 10.87
N GLN A 61 1.88 -25.26 11.95
CA GLN A 61 1.24 -25.94 13.08
C GLN A 61 0.36 -24.96 13.88
N SER A 62 -0.66 -25.50 14.50
CA SER A 62 -1.53 -24.73 15.40
C SER A 62 -0.73 -24.19 16.58
N SER A 63 -1.03 -22.97 17.00
CA SER A 63 -0.51 -22.36 18.21
C SER A 63 -1.63 -22.09 19.22
N SER A 64 -1.27 -21.76 20.47
CA SER A 64 -2.24 -21.39 21.51
C SER A 64 -2.99 -20.09 21.20
N GLY A 65 -2.48 -19.27 20.30
CA GLY A 65 -3.00 -17.93 19.99
C GLY A 65 -2.64 -16.84 21.00
N TYR A 66 -2.01 -17.19 22.14
CA TYR A 66 -1.60 -16.23 23.16
C TYR A 66 -0.35 -15.42 22.80
N GLY A 67 0.34 -15.77 21.74
CA GLY A 67 1.51 -15.05 21.27
C GLY A 67 2.82 -15.38 22.00
N TYR A 68 2.86 -16.46 22.77
CA TYR A 68 4.07 -17.00 23.36
C TYR A 68 4.60 -18.13 22.48
N ASP A 69 5.88 -18.04 22.09
CA ASP A 69 6.58 -19.08 21.32
C ASP A 69 5.79 -19.58 20.08
N ASP A 70 5.22 -18.65 19.35
CA ASP A 70 4.52 -18.94 18.09
C ASP A 70 5.53 -18.98 16.95
N PHE A 71 6.09 -20.16 16.70
CA PHE A 71 7.14 -20.39 15.74
C PHE A 71 6.76 -19.92 14.31
N GLY A 72 5.53 -20.22 13.88
CA GLY A 72 5.05 -19.83 12.54
C GLY A 72 4.96 -18.32 12.37
N ARG A 73 4.37 -17.64 13.37
CA ARG A 73 4.25 -16.19 13.36
C ARG A 73 5.61 -15.50 13.41
N ASP A 74 6.48 -15.93 14.31
CA ASP A 74 7.80 -15.33 14.48
C ASP A 74 8.67 -15.53 13.23
N THR A 75 8.51 -16.67 12.56
CA THR A 75 9.17 -16.93 11.27
C THR A 75 8.58 -16.04 10.16
N LEU A 76 7.27 -15.85 10.11
CA LEU A 76 6.59 -14.99 9.14
C LEU A 76 7.06 -13.52 9.27
N GLU A 77 7.18 -13.01 10.49
CA GLU A 77 7.69 -11.66 10.73
C GLU A 77 9.12 -11.47 10.22
N LYS A 78 9.99 -12.47 10.39
CA LYS A 78 11.36 -12.45 9.84
C LYS A 78 11.36 -12.49 8.30
N VAL A 79 10.50 -13.30 7.69
CA VAL A 79 10.35 -13.36 6.23
C VAL A 79 9.92 -12.00 5.68
N TYR A 80 8.97 -11.35 6.31
CA TYR A 80 8.55 -10.01 5.91
C TYR A 80 9.65 -8.97 6.11
N ALA A 81 10.33 -8.98 7.25
CA ALA A 81 11.44 -8.06 7.51
C ALA A 81 12.55 -8.20 6.46
N ASP A 82 12.95 -9.42 6.12
CA ASP A 82 13.92 -9.69 5.06
C ASP A 82 13.42 -9.28 3.68
N THR A 83 12.15 -9.55 3.36
CA THR A 83 11.55 -9.22 2.06
C THR A 83 11.50 -7.72 1.83
N PHE A 84 11.17 -6.94 2.85
CA PHE A 84 11.02 -5.48 2.77
C PHE A 84 12.26 -4.71 3.21
N HIS A 85 13.33 -5.42 3.61
CA HIS A 85 14.57 -4.84 4.12
C HIS A 85 14.33 -3.90 5.31
N THR A 86 13.46 -4.32 6.22
CA THR A 86 13.15 -3.61 7.45
C THR A 86 13.83 -4.28 8.65
N GLU A 87 14.05 -3.51 9.71
CA GLU A 87 14.64 -4.00 10.95
C GLU A 87 13.74 -5.04 11.65
N ALA A 88 12.44 -4.82 11.61
CA ALA A 88 11.42 -5.70 12.17
C ALA A 88 10.09 -5.57 11.40
N CYS A 89 9.21 -6.54 11.62
CA CYS A 89 7.86 -6.53 11.11
C CYS A 89 6.89 -7.01 12.19
N LEU A 90 5.70 -6.46 12.24
CA LEU A 90 4.62 -6.90 13.12
C LEU A 90 3.47 -7.43 12.28
N ILE A 91 3.27 -8.76 12.33
CA ILE A 91 2.17 -9.42 11.65
C ILE A 91 1.31 -10.15 12.67
N ARG A 92 0.06 -9.75 12.77
CA ARG A 92 -0.90 -10.31 13.74
C ARG A 92 -2.25 -10.47 13.06
N SER A 93 -2.91 -11.58 13.31
CA SER A 93 -4.29 -11.83 12.87
C SER A 93 -5.29 -10.82 13.44
N GLN A 94 -4.96 -10.20 14.58
CA GLN A 94 -5.73 -9.14 15.20
C GLN A 94 -5.69 -7.82 14.42
N ILE A 95 -4.73 -7.63 13.53
CA ILE A 95 -4.70 -6.52 12.56
C ILE A 95 -5.57 -6.92 11.37
N THR A 96 -6.84 -6.60 11.45
CA THR A 96 -7.90 -7.20 10.62
C THR A 96 -7.97 -6.65 9.19
N CYS A 97 -7.40 -5.47 8.92
CA CYS A 97 -7.43 -4.84 7.59
C CYS A 97 -6.35 -3.75 7.45
N GLY A 98 -6.18 -3.23 6.23
CA GLY A 98 -5.21 -2.17 5.95
C GLY A 98 -5.50 -0.89 6.73
N THR A 99 -6.76 -0.49 6.87
CA THR A 99 -7.14 0.69 7.68
C THR A 99 -6.74 0.52 9.15
N HIS A 100 -6.92 -0.68 9.72
CA HIS A 100 -6.49 -0.97 11.08
C HIS A 100 -4.96 -0.90 11.22
N ALA A 101 -4.21 -1.45 10.28
CA ALA A 101 -2.74 -1.36 10.28
C ALA A 101 -2.26 0.10 10.23
N LEU A 102 -2.88 0.93 9.38
CA LEU A 102 -2.57 2.36 9.28
C LEU A 102 -2.98 3.11 10.55
N ALA A 103 -4.13 2.80 11.15
CA ALA A 103 -4.54 3.37 12.43
C ALA A 103 -3.52 3.07 13.54
N ILE A 104 -3.08 1.82 13.66
CA ILE A 104 -2.04 1.41 14.61
C ILE A 104 -0.76 2.23 14.40
N ALA A 105 -0.31 2.40 13.16
CA ALA A 105 0.88 3.17 12.83
C ALA A 105 0.73 4.65 13.21
N LEU A 106 -0.44 5.25 12.93
CA LEU A 106 -0.72 6.66 13.25
C LEU A 106 -0.79 6.89 14.76
N PHE A 107 -1.62 6.11 15.48
CA PHE A 107 -1.76 6.25 16.95
C PHE A 107 -0.49 5.83 17.70
N GLY A 108 0.30 4.91 17.14
CA GLY A 108 1.58 4.51 17.73
C GLY A 108 2.62 5.62 17.72
N ASN A 109 2.60 6.51 16.74
CA ASN A 109 3.62 7.53 16.52
C ASN A 109 3.18 8.96 16.88
N LEU A 110 1.90 9.22 17.04
CA LEU A 110 1.36 10.55 17.32
C LEU A 110 0.87 10.67 18.76
N ARG A 111 1.01 11.85 19.34
CA ARG A 111 0.60 12.21 20.71
C ARG A 111 -0.30 13.45 20.67
N PRO A 112 -1.10 13.73 21.72
CA PRO A 112 -1.86 14.97 21.82
C PRO A 112 -0.97 16.20 21.64
N GLY A 113 -1.36 17.10 20.75
CA GLY A 113 -0.59 18.29 20.36
C GLY A 113 0.27 18.12 19.09
N ASP A 114 0.50 16.91 18.65
CA ASP A 114 1.22 16.63 17.40
C ASP A 114 0.40 16.99 16.16
N GLU A 115 1.10 17.13 15.03
CA GLU A 115 0.50 17.35 13.71
C GLU A 115 0.89 16.25 12.74
N LEU A 116 -0.12 15.75 12.00
CA LEU A 116 0.00 14.87 10.85
C LEU A 116 -0.05 15.70 9.57
N LEU A 117 1.00 15.65 8.75
CA LEU A 117 1.05 16.32 7.44
C LEU A 117 0.83 15.32 6.31
N ALA A 118 -0.07 15.65 5.38
CA ALA A 118 -0.32 14.90 4.13
C ALA A 118 0.10 15.76 2.92
N PRO A 119 1.32 15.58 2.37
CA PRO A 119 1.86 16.42 1.31
C PRO A 119 1.47 15.97 -0.11
N ALA A 120 0.59 14.99 -0.23
CA ALA A 120 0.10 14.45 -1.50
C ALA A 120 -1.42 14.58 -1.65
N GLY A 121 -2.01 15.53 -0.94
CA GLY A 121 -3.45 15.71 -0.87
C GLY A 121 -4.13 14.79 0.16
N LYS A 122 -5.46 14.74 0.09
CA LYS A 122 -6.29 13.99 1.02
C LYS A 122 -5.98 12.48 0.98
N PRO A 123 -5.84 11.81 2.12
CA PRO A 123 -5.65 10.36 2.17
C PRO A 123 -6.91 9.61 1.70
N TYR A 124 -6.79 8.28 1.59
CA TYR A 124 -7.88 7.41 1.23
C TYR A 124 -9.08 7.59 2.18
N ASP A 125 -10.30 7.49 1.67
CA ASP A 125 -11.54 7.82 2.36
C ASP A 125 -11.71 7.08 3.70
N THR A 126 -11.31 5.81 3.79
CA THR A 126 -11.39 5.05 5.05
C THR A 126 -10.51 5.62 6.18
N LEU A 127 -9.52 6.44 5.86
CA LEU A 127 -8.68 7.13 6.86
C LEU A 127 -9.27 8.46 7.32
N GLU A 128 -10.22 9.02 6.60
CA GLU A 128 -10.85 10.29 7.00
C GLU A 128 -11.46 10.20 8.40
N GLY A 129 -12.21 9.12 8.67
CA GLY A 129 -12.79 8.87 9.99
C GLY A 129 -11.73 8.63 11.07
N VAL A 130 -10.65 7.89 10.75
CA VAL A 130 -9.56 7.59 11.69
C VAL A 130 -8.79 8.86 12.08
N ILE A 131 -8.50 9.72 11.11
CA ILE A 131 -7.79 10.98 11.32
C ILE A 131 -8.71 12.03 11.93
N GLY A 132 -9.97 12.06 11.52
CA GLY A 132 -10.94 13.06 11.89
C GLY A 132 -10.96 14.25 10.94
N ILE A 133 -10.98 13.98 9.61
CA ILE A 133 -10.97 15.00 8.56
C ILE A 133 -12.40 15.46 8.27
N GLY A 134 -12.64 16.76 8.35
CA GLY A 134 -13.94 17.38 8.01
C GLY A 134 -15.08 16.84 8.86
N ASP A 135 -16.22 16.60 8.22
CA ASP A 135 -17.46 16.11 8.83
C ASP A 135 -17.46 14.57 9.01
N ASN A 136 -16.45 13.87 8.47
CA ASN A 136 -16.31 12.41 8.53
C ASN A 136 -15.56 11.94 9.79
N ALA A 137 -15.29 12.83 10.75
CA ALA A 137 -14.63 12.47 12.00
C ALA A 137 -15.43 11.42 12.77
N ALA A 138 -14.84 10.25 12.97
CA ALA A 138 -15.43 9.20 13.79
C ALA A 138 -15.11 9.44 15.27
N PRO A 139 -15.96 8.97 16.21
CA PRO A 139 -15.58 8.87 17.61
C PRO A 139 -14.28 8.06 17.78
N GLY A 140 -13.37 8.56 18.61
CA GLY A 140 -12.05 7.96 18.80
C GLY A 140 -11.02 8.31 17.71
N SER A 141 -11.31 9.29 16.85
CA SER A 141 -10.37 9.77 15.83
C SER A 141 -9.15 10.47 16.45
N LEU A 142 -8.06 10.58 15.69
CA LEU A 142 -6.86 11.34 16.09
C LEU A 142 -7.19 12.78 16.51
N LYS A 143 -8.16 13.39 15.84
CA LYS A 143 -8.64 14.73 16.18
C LYS A 143 -9.19 14.83 17.61
N GLU A 144 -9.97 13.84 18.06
CA GLU A 144 -10.47 13.80 19.44
C GLU A 144 -9.36 13.62 20.47
N PHE A 145 -8.26 12.97 20.09
CA PHE A 145 -7.05 12.84 20.93
C PHE A 145 -6.10 14.04 20.82
N GLY A 146 -6.55 15.14 20.20
CA GLY A 146 -5.78 16.37 20.14
C GLY A 146 -4.66 16.40 19.11
N VAL A 147 -4.66 15.48 18.13
CA VAL A 147 -3.77 15.51 16.97
C VAL A 147 -4.38 16.37 15.88
N THR A 148 -3.59 17.27 15.31
CA THR A 148 -4.02 18.12 14.18
C THR A 148 -3.65 17.49 12.85
N TYR A 149 -4.48 17.72 11.84
CA TYR A 149 -4.22 17.30 10.46
C TYR A 149 -3.99 18.50 9.57
N ARG A 150 -2.97 18.43 8.72
CA ARG A 150 -2.66 19.41 7.70
C ARG A 150 -2.46 18.72 6.35
N GLN A 151 -2.94 19.36 5.29
CA GLN A 151 -2.85 18.87 3.92
C GLN A 151 -2.17 19.90 3.03
N VAL A 152 -1.31 19.43 2.14
CA VAL A 152 -0.82 20.17 0.98
C VAL A 152 -1.21 19.36 -0.25
N ASP A 153 -1.93 19.97 -1.18
CA ASP A 153 -2.34 19.32 -2.40
C ASP A 153 -1.19 19.25 -3.41
N LEU A 154 -1.24 18.28 -4.30
CA LEU A 154 -0.33 18.24 -5.44
C LEU A 154 -0.66 19.41 -6.39
N LYS A 155 0.36 19.90 -7.12
CA LYS A 155 0.16 20.86 -8.20
C LYS A 155 -0.70 20.25 -9.32
N GLU A 156 -1.18 21.06 -10.24
CA GLU A 156 -2.00 20.63 -11.38
C GLU A 156 -1.31 19.57 -12.25
N ASP A 157 0.01 19.64 -12.38
CA ASP A 157 0.83 18.66 -13.10
C ASP A 157 1.07 17.36 -12.30
N GLY A 158 0.50 17.24 -11.10
CA GLY A 158 0.65 16.12 -10.17
C GLY A 158 2.00 16.11 -9.43
N SER A 159 2.82 17.17 -9.50
CA SER A 159 4.06 17.29 -8.74
C SER A 159 3.80 17.74 -7.30
N PHE A 160 4.75 17.46 -6.39
CA PHE A 160 4.71 17.99 -5.03
C PHE A 160 4.93 19.52 -5.04
N ASP A 161 4.20 20.22 -4.21
CA ASP A 161 4.41 21.65 -3.96
C ASP A 161 5.41 21.83 -2.81
N TYR A 162 6.70 21.72 -3.12
CA TYR A 162 7.78 21.82 -2.13
C TYR A 162 7.72 23.13 -1.31
N PRO A 163 7.52 24.32 -1.91
CA PRO A 163 7.38 25.54 -1.13
C PRO A 163 6.20 25.51 -0.16
N ALA A 164 5.06 24.98 -0.57
CA ALA A 164 3.89 24.87 0.31
C ALA A 164 4.10 23.81 1.41
N ILE A 165 4.80 22.71 1.11
CA ILE A 165 5.17 21.68 2.09
C ILE A 165 6.12 22.29 3.14
N GLU A 166 7.16 22.98 2.72
CA GLU A 166 8.11 23.66 3.61
C GLU A 166 7.40 24.66 4.54
N ALA A 167 6.49 25.47 3.98
CA ALA A 167 5.70 26.42 4.76
C ALA A 167 4.70 25.75 5.72
N ALA A 168 4.28 24.52 5.43
CA ALA A 168 3.38 23.75 6.28
C ALA A 168 4.11 23.07 7.45
N LEU A 169 5.40 22.74 7.30
CA LEU A 169 6.21 22.09 8.34
C LEU A 169 6.40 23.02 9.54
N ASN A 170 6.24 22.46 10.72
CA ASN A 170 6.44 23.18 11.99
C ASN A 170 6.87 22.22 13.10
N GLU A 171 7.18 22.75 14.29
CA GLU A 171 7.66 21.96 15.42
C GLU A 171 6.72 20.85 15.89
N ARG A 172 5.41 20.98 15.61
CA ARG A 172 4.38 19.97 15.93
C ARG A 172 4.25 18.89 14.88
N THR A 173 4.76 19.10 13.67
CA THR A 173 4.73 18.10 12.60
C THR A 173 5.63 16.93 12.98
N LYS A 174 5.03 15.82 13.41
CA LYS A 174 5.75 14.62 13.87
C LYS A 174 5.64 13.44 12.91
N LEU A 175 4.65 13.46 12.01
CA LEU A 175 4.47 12.42 11.03
C LEU A 175 4.03 13.02 9.68
N VAL A 176 4.66 12.52 8.62
CA VAL A 176 4.29 12.84 7.24
C VAL A 176 3.74 11.58 6.60
N THR A 177 2.50 11.65 6.08
CA THR A 177 1.85 10.52 5.42
C THR A 177 1.80 10.73 3.92
N ILE A 178 2.40 9.81 3.15
CA ILE A 178 2.44 9.88 1.69
C ILE A 178 1.66 8.70 1.13
N GLN A 179 0.48 8.95 0.58
CA GLN A 179 -0.28 7.92 -0.10
C GLN A 179 0.18 7.78 -1.55
N ARG A 180 0.85 6.66 -1.87
CA ARG A 180 1.34 6.37 -3.21
C ARG A 180 0.21 6.13 -4.20
N SER A 181 -0.76 5.28 -3.83
CA SER A 181 -1.91 4.96 -4.68
C SER A 181 -2.85 6.15 -4.80
N LYS A 182 -3.51 6.26 -5.95
CA LYS A 182 -4.48 7.33 -6.16
C LYS A 182 -5.88 7.04 -5.57
N GLY A 183 -6.15 5.80 -5.18
CA GLY A 183 -7.50 5.40 -4.77
C GLY A 183 -8.51 5.70 -5.88
N TYR A 184 -9.58 6.41 -5.56
CA TYR A 184 -10.60 6.87 -6.51
C TYR A 184 -10.27 8.23 -7.17
N GLN A 185 -9.14 8.84 -6.84
CA GLN A 185 -8.72 10.12 -7.42
C GLN A 185 -8.24 9.95 -8.86
N THR A 186 -8.37 11.00 -9.66
CA THR A 186 -7.93 11.01 -11.08
C THR A 186 -6.44 11.36 -11.24
N ARG A 187 -5.75 11.79 -10.17
CA ARG A 187 -4.32 12.11 -10.21
C ARG A 187 -3.43 10.93 -10.61
N PRO A 188 -2.24 11.14 -11.15
CA PRO A 188 -1.27 10.08 -11.37
C PRO A 188 -0.84 9.38 -10.07
N THR A 189 -0.48 8.09 -10.17
CA THR A 189 0.17 7.38 -9.07
C THR A 189 1.58 7.94 -8.85
N LEU A 190 1.96 8.17 -7.60
CA LEU A 190 3.29 8.63 -7.25
C LEU A 190 4.33 7.50 -7.46
N SER A 191 5.40 7.78 -8.19
CA SER A 191 6.49 6.83 -8.33
C SER A 191 7.33 6.75 -7.05
N VAL A 192 7.96 5.60 -6.81
CA VAL A 192 8.89 5.42 -5.68
C VAL A 192 10.01 6.45 -5.72
N LYS A 193 10.52 6.79 -6.92
CA LYS A 193 11.54 7.82 -7.10
C LYS A 193 11.07 9.18 -6.56
N ARG A 194 9.87 9.63 -6.95
CA ARG A 194 9.32 10.93 -6.50
C ARG A 194 9.09 10.96 -4.98
N ILE A 195 8.63 9.83 -4.42
CA ILE A 195 8.48 9.71 -2.96
C ILE A 195 9.85 9.81 -2.28
N GLY A 196 10.88 9.15 -2.82
CA GLY A 196 12.25 9.23 -2.31
C GLY A 196 12.81 10.65 -2.36
N GLU A 197 12.54 11.41 -3.42
CA GLU A 197 12.90 12.83 -3.55
C GLU A 197 12.25 13.69 -2.46
N LEU A 198 10.95 13.43 -2.17
CA LEU A 198 10.26 14.15 -1.09
C LEU A 198 10.79 13.77 0.30
N ILE A 199 11.17 12.52 0.52
CA ILE A 199 11.75 12.08 1.80
C ILE A 199 13.13 12.71 2.04
N ALA A 200 13.89 12.95 0.97
CA ALA A 200 15.21 13.58 1.04
C ALA A 200 15.15 15.09 1.24
N PHE A 201 14.05 15.73 0.86
CA PHE A 201 13.75 17.13 1.10
C PHE A 201 13.39 17.39 2.57
#